data_c5a7c761f90f55e9c51e513c848f5df4
#
_entry.id   c5a7c761f90f55e9c51e513c848f5df4
#
_cell.length_a   1.000
_cell.length_b   1.000
_cell.length_c   1.000
_cell.angle_alpha   90.00
_cell.angle_beta   90.00
_cell.angle_gamma   90.00
#
_symmetry.space_group_name_H-M   'P 1'
#
loop_
_entity.id
_entity.type
_entity.pdbx_description
1 polymer ?
#
loop_
_entity_poly.entity_id
_entity_poly.type
_entity_poly.pdbx_seq_one_letter_code
_entity_poly.pdbx_strand_id
1 'polypeptide(L)'
;MNVTESGFKNRQLHMEDYLQMVSAEQKEYAEVFDYSKIAEKSGVITDYWTNNLLDLILRKGNLNNAYKQVKKNKGKGGIDGMQVDELLPFLRENQETLIQEIREGRYKPNPVRRVEIPKETKGEFRKLGVPTVVDRVIQQAIAQELSPIYEEQFSENSFGFRPKRGAHDALRQCQKNVNDGYVYVVDMDLEKFFDTVCQSKLIEVLSRTIKDGRVISLIHKYLNAGVIAKGMFERTEVGMPQGGPLSPLLSNVMLNELDKELERRGHRFVRYADDCMIFCKSRKSAERT
;
A
#
# COMPACT_ATOMS: atom_id res chain seq x y z
N MET A 1 42.37 -8.02 5.41
CA MET A 1 41.72 -6.72 5.57
C MET A 1 40.52 -6.93 6.48
N ASN A 2 40.61 -6.42 7.69
CA ASN A 2 39.60 -6.60 8.72
C ASN A 2 38.36 -5.78 8.38
N VAL A 3 37.27 -6.44 8.02
CA VAL A 3 35.93 -5.83 8.02
C VAL A 3 35.50 -5.83 9.49
N THR A 4 35.48 -4.67 10.08
CA THR A 4 35.23 -4.50 11.50
C THR A 4 33.77 -4.80 11.84
N GLU A 5 33.55 -5.62 12.88
CA GLU A 5 32.24 -5.93 13.49
C GLU A 5 31.40 -4.68 13.86
N SER A 6 32.01 -3.48 13.88
CA SER A 6 31.32 -2.23 14.19
C SER A 6 30.26 -1.79 13.17
N GLY A 7 30.41 -2.16 11.89
CA GLY A 7 29.44 -1.82 10.85
C GLY A 7 28.15 -2.64 10.95
N PHE A 8 28.21 -3.84 11.50
CA PHE A 8 27.05 -4.74 11.67
C PHE A 8 26.15 -4.31 12.84
N LYS A 9 26.75 -3.87 13.96
CA LYS A 9 25.99 -3.40 15.14
C LYS A 9 25.17 -2.12 14.85
N ASN A 10 25.74 -1.19 14.11
CA ASN A 10 25.02 0.05 13.76
C ASN A 10 23.86 -0.19 12.76
N ARG A 11 24.02 -1.12 11.81
CA ARG A 11 22.90 -1.48 10.90
C ARG A 11 21.77 -2.22 11.62
N GLN A 12 22.09 -3.03 12.61
CA GLN A 12 21.10 -3.79 13.37
C GLN A 12 20.22 -2.87 14.25
N LEU A 13 20.83 -1.85 14.87
CA LEU A 13 20.09 -0.81 15.62
C LEU A 13 19.16 0.02 14.71
N HIS A 14 19.62 0.44 13.54
CA HIS A 14 18.78 1.12 12.56
C HIS A 14 17.62 0.25 12.03
N MET A 15 17.83 -1.03 11.86
CA MET A 15 16.80 -1.97 11.42
C MET A 15 15.72 -2.19 12.49
N GLU A 16 16.10 -2.32 13.75
CA GLU A 16 15.18 -2.48 14.88
C GLU A 16 14.34 -1.22 15.12
N ASP A 17 14.94 -0.05 15.03
CA ASP A 17 14.24 1.24 15.15
C ASP A 17 13.28 1.46 13.96
N TYR A 18 13.72 1.15 12.74
CA TYR A 18 12.88 1.17 11.54
C TYR A 18 11.71 0.18 11.66
N LEU A 19 11.97 -1.03 12.14
CA LEU A 19 10.96 -2.07 12.36
C LEU A 19 9.96 -1.70 13.47
N GLN A 20 10.39 -0.96 14.51
CA GLN A 20 9.47 -0.45 15.53
C GLN A 20 8.56 0.64 14.97
N MET A 21 9.07 1.58 14.17
CA MET A 21 8.25 2.61 13.50
C MET A 21 7.27 1.99 12.50
N VAL A 22 7.74 1.08 11.66
CA VAL A 22 6.92 0.38 10.67
C VAL A 22 5.94 -0.57 11.34
N SER A 23 6.30 -1.21 12.46
CA SER A 23 5.37 -2.07 13.23
C SER A 23 4.28 -1.26 13.94
N ALA A 24 4.54 -0.01 14.31
CA ALA A 24 3.52 0.89 14.82
C ALA A 24 2.52 1.30 13.73
N GLU A 25 3.00 1.67 12.54
CA GLU A 25 2.15 1.91 11.37
C GLU A 25 1.40 0.64 10.95
N GLN A 26 2.02 -0.55 11.02
CA GLN A 26 1.39 -1.82 10.65
C GLN A 26 0.42 -2.37 11.68
N LYS A 27 0.61 -2.14 12.98
CA LYS A 27 -0.45 -2.44 13.96
C LYS A 27 -1.72 -1.67 13.64
N GLU A 28 -1.58 -0.46 13.14
CA GLU A 28 -2.70 0.33 12.63
C GLU A 28 -3.35 -0.31 11.38
N TYR A 29 -2.59 -0.99 10.52
CA TYR A 29 -3.09 -1.65 9.30
C TYR A 29 -3.46 -3.13 9.50
N ALA A 30 -2.75 -3.89 10.33
CA ALA A 30 -2.94 -5.34 10.49
C ALA A 30 -4.12 -5.71 11.40
N GLU A 31 -4.49 -4.88 12.36
CA GLU A 31 -5.72 -5.07 13.15
C GLU A 31 -7.01 -4.80 12.34
N VAL A 32 -6.84 -4.29 11.10
CA VAL A 32 -7.92 -3.81 10.23
C VAL A 32 -8.65 -4.93 9.50
N PHE A 33 -7.99 -6.03 9.24
CA PHE A 33 -8.50 -7.04 8.31
C PHE A 33 -8.62 -8.42 8.97
N ASP A 34 -9.78 -8.69 9.56
CA ASP A 34 -10.19 -10.08 9.83
C ASP A 34 -10.77 -10.69 8.55
N TYR A 35 -9.87 -11.16 7.68
CA TYR A 35 -10.21 -11.84 6.43
C TYR A 35 -10.69 -13.29 6.64
N SER A 36 -10.65 -13.83 7.87
CA SER A 36 -11.03 -15.22 8.14
C SER A 36 -12.47 -15.55 7.73
N LYS A 37 -13.35 -14.55 7.75
CA LYS A 37 -14.76 -14.69 7.32
C LYS A 37 -14.98 -14.57 5.81
N ILE A 38 -13.98 -14.08 5.06
CA ILE A 38 -14.04 -13.90 3.60
C ILE A 38 -13.41 -15.11 2.89
N ALA A 39 -12.36 -15.67 3.48
CA ALA A 39 -11.66 -16.85 2.94
C ALA A 39 -12.53 -18.13 2.91
N GLU A 40 -13.54 -18.25 3.75
CA GLU A 40 -14.48 -19.38 3.72
C GLU A 40 -15.43 -19.39 2.49
N LYS A 41 -15.46 -18.29 1.71
CA LYS A 41 -16.24 -18.18 0.45
C LYS A 41 -15.40 -18.14 -0.83
N SER A 42 -14.09 -18.29 -0.74
CA SER A 42 -13.18 -18.22 -1.89
C SER A 42 -13.10 -19.57 -2.64
N GLY A 43 -14.21 -20.03 -3.15
CA GLY A 43 -14.21 -20.94 -4.28
C GLY A 43 -14.32 -20.09 -5.54
N VAL A 44 -13.24 -19.99 -6.33
CA VAL A 44 -13.16 -19.42 -7.67
C VAL A 44 -13.55 -17.94 -7.72
N ILE A 45 -12.57 -17.06 -7.85
CA ILE A 45 -12.76 -15.68 -8.32
C ILE A 45 -13.32 -15.81 -9.74
N THR A 46 -14.65 -15.74 -9.88
CA THR A 46 -15.30 -15.83 -11.18
C THR A 46 -15.16 -14.47 -11.87
N ASP A 47 -15.12 -14.47 -13.21
CA ASP A 47 -15.17 -13.25 -14.04
C ASP A 47 -16.27 -12.27 -13.63
N TYR A 48 -17.35 -12.78 -13.02
CA TYR A 48 -18.45 -11.99 -12.48
C TYR A 48 -17.99 -10.98 -11.43
N TRP A 49 -17.13 -11.36 -10.47
CA TRP A 49 -16.68 -10.50 -9.39
C TRP A 49 -15.80 -9.37 -9.91
N THR A 50 -14.92 -9.65 -10.85
CA THR A 50 -14.01 -8.67 -11.43
C THR A 50 -14.71 -7.69 -12.39
N ASN A 51 -15.85 -8.08 -12.98
CA ASN A 51 -16.66 -7.24 -13.87
C ASN A 51 -17.66 -6.33 -13.14
N ASN A 52 -18.10 -6.69 -11.92
CA ASN A 52 -19.08 -5.93 -11.13
C ASN A 52 -18.48 -5.43 -9.79
N LEU A 53 -17.21 -5.18 -9.77
CA LEU A 53 -16.45 -4.86 -8.56
C LEU A 53 -16.91 -3.54 -7.93
N LEU A 54 -17.30 -2.55 -8.72
CA LEU A 54 -17.80 -1.28 -8.18
C LEU A 54 -19.06 -1.49 -7.31
N ASP A 55 -19.97 -2.37 -7.72
CA ASP A 55 -21.18 -2.65 -6.95
C ASP A 55 -20.88 -3.35 -5.61
N LEU A 56 -19.82 -4.16 -5.58
CA LEU A 56 -19.30 -4.76 -4.33
C LEU A 56 -18.70 -3.69 -3.42
N ILE A 57 -17.86 -2.82 -3.97
CA ILE A 57 -17.24 -1.71 -3.24
C ILE A 57 -18.32 -0.83 -2.61
N LEU A 58 -19.37 -0.50 -3.35
CA LEU A 58 -20.44 0.40 -2.90
C LEU A 58 -21.53 -0.30 -2.08
N ARG A 59 -21.43 -1.60 -1.79
CA ARG A 59 -22.37 -2.27 -0.90
C ARG A 59 -22.37 -1.65 0.48
N LYS A 60 -23.57 -1.50 1.05
CA LYS A 60 -23.78 -0.92 2.39
C LYS A 60 -22.91 -1.57 3.46
N GLY A 61 -22.75 -2.90 3.44
CA GLY A 61 -21.89 -3.63 4.37
C GLY A 61 -20.42 -3.22 4.26
N ASN A 62 -19.88 -3.15 3.04
CA ASN A 62 -18.51 -2.76 2.79
C ASN A 62 -18.25 -1.29 3.17
N LEU A 63 -19.13 -0.37 2.77
CA LEU A 63 -19.03 1.05 3.12
C LEU A 63 -19.11 1.27 4.64
N ASN A 64 -19.97 0.53 5.35
CA ASN A 64 -20.05 0.60 6.81
C ASN A 64 -18.76 0.10 7.49
N ASN A 65 -18.15 -0.95 6.97
CA ASN A 65 -16.87 -1.44 7.47
C ASN A 65 -15.76 -0.41 7.21
N ALA A 66 -15.71 0.16 6.01
CA ALA A 66 -14.77 1.23 5.67
C ALA A 66 -14.93 2.46 6.57
N TYR A 67 -16.16 2.89 6.83
CA TYR A 67 -16.44 3.97 7.77
C TYR A 67 -15.92 3.66 9.18
N LYS A 68 -16.23 2.46 9.71
CA LYS A 68 -15.79 2.04 11.05
C LYS A 68 -14.26 2.07 11.16
N GLN A 69 -13.58 1.63 10.10
CA GLN A 69 -12.14 1.61 10.05
C GLN A 69 -11.54 3.02 10.05
N VAL A 70 -12.03 3.91 9.17
CA VAL A 70 -11.58 5.31 9.14
C VAL A 70 -11.84 6.00 10.48
N LYS A 71 -12.98 5.70 11.13
CA LYS A 71 -13.30 6.23 12.47
C LYS A 71 -12.34 5.70 13.54
N LYS A 72 -11.98 4.42 13.51
CA LYS A 72 -11.03 3.80 14.43
C LYS A 72 -9.65 4.46 14.34
N ASN A 73 -9.19 4.78 13.13
CA ASN A 73 -7.86 5.34 12.89
C ASN A 73 -7.70 6.83 13.26
N LYS A 74 -8.77 7.55 13.58
CA LYS A 74 -8.77 8.93 14.13
C LYS A 74 -7.88 9.95 13.42
N GLY A 75 -7.58 9.80 12.15
CA GLY A 75 -6.67 10.70 11.43
C GLY A 75 -7.21 12.14 11.29
N LYS A 76 -6.29 13.10 11.10
CA LYS A 76 -6.64 14.53 10.90
C LYS A 76 -7.42 14.76 9.60
N GLY A 77 -8.19 15.85 9.53
CA GLY A 77 -8.93 16.28 8.35
C GLY A 77 -8.04 16.55 7.13
N GLY A 78 -8.63 16.39 5.94
CA GLY A 78 -8.01 16.69 4.66
C GLY A 78 -7.95 18.21 4.36
N ILE A 79 -8.07 18.56 3.09
CA ILE A 79 -8.09 19.96 2.63
C ILE A 79 -9.40 20.67 2.96
N ASP A 80 -10.49 19.92 3.11
CA ASP A 80 -11.84 20.40 3.45
C ASP A 80 -12.00 20.74 4.94
N GLY A 81 -11.00 20.38 5.76
CA GLY A 81 -11.02 20.59 7.20
C GLY A 81 -11.93 19.63 7.98
N MET A 82 -12.78 18.82 7.32
CA MET A 82 -13.70 17.89 7.96
C MET A 82 -12.95 16.90 8.86
N GLN A 83 -13.41 16.78 10.11
CA GLN A 83 -12.87 15.82 11.06
C GLN A 83 -13.66 14.50 11.02
N VAL A 84 -13.06 13.45 11.56
CA VAL A 84 -13.66 12.09 11.55
C VAL A 84 -15.01 12.04 12.29
N ASP A 85 -15.20 12.87 13.31
CA ASP A 85 -16.46 12.89 14.08
C ASP A 85 -17.61 13.55 13.30
N GLU A 86 -17.30 14.41 12.31
CA GLU A 86 -18.28 15.06 11.43
C GLU A 86 -18.71 14.16 10.27
N LEU A 87 -17.98 13.08 10.02
CA LEU A 87 -18.21 12.18 8.88
C LEU A 87 -19.59 11.49 8.93
N LEU A 88 -20.05 11.05 10.11
CA LEU A 88 -21.32 10.32 10.20
C LEU A 88 -22.54 11.22 9.90
N PRO A 89 -22.67 12.43 10.45
CA PRO A 89 -23.70 13.37 10.02
C PRO A 89 -23.66 13.62 8.52
N PHE A 90 -22.49 13.93 7.97
CA PHE A 90 -22.31 14.16 6.54
C PHE A 90 -22.79 13.00 5.67
N LEU A 91 -22.39 11.75 6.01
CA LEU A 91 -22.79 10.57 5.25
C LEU A 91 -24.31 10.30 5.33
N ARG A 92 -24.96 10.59 6.48
CA ARG A 92 -26.41 10.43 6.60
C ARG A 92 -27.20 11.29 5.63
N GLU A 93 -26.69 12.48 5.33
CA GLU A 93 -27.33 13.43 4.44
C GLU A 93 -26.93 13.22 2.96
N ASN A 94 -25.68 12.81 2.71
CA ASN A 94 -25.09 12.88 1.37
C ASN A 94 -24.78 11.52 0.74
N GLN A 95 -24.94 10.39 1.45
CA GLN A 95 -24.49 9.07 0.96
C GLN A 95 -25.11 8.64 -0.37
N GLU A 96 -26.39 8.93 -0.60
CA GLU A 96 -27.08 8.54 -1.83
C GLU A 96 -26.52 9.28 -3.03
N THR A 97 -26.35 10.60 -2.90
CA THR A 97 -25.75 11.44 -3.94
C THR A 97 -24.30 11.01 -4.22
N LEU A 98 -23.51 10.77 -3.17
CA LEU A 98 -22.13 10.31 -3.28
C LEU A 98 -22.03 8.98 -4.03
N ILE A 99 -22.85 7.99 -3.66
CA ILE A 99 -22.89 6.67 -4.30
C ILE A 99 -23.30 6.80 -5.77
N GLN A 100 -24.29 7.63 -6.07
CA GLN A 100 -24.75 7.88 -7.44
C GLN A 100 -23.66 8.53 -8.28
N GLU A 101 -22.98 9.56 -7.77
CA GLU A 101 -21.85 10.21 -8.47
C GLU A 101 -20.71 9.25 -8.78
N ILE A 102 -20.39 8.33 -7.84
CA ILE A 102 -19.37 7.32 -8.05
C ILE A 102 -19.82 6.34 -9.15
N ARG A 103 -21.06 5.85 -9.11
CA ARG A 103 -21.62 4.92 -10.11
C ARG A 103 -21.63 5.50 -11.52
N GLU A 104 -21.98 6.77 -11.63
CA GLU A 104 -22.03 7.51 -12.91
C GLU A 104 -20.64 8.02 -13.35
N GLY A 105 -19.61 7.78 -12.58
CA GLY A 105 -18.27 8.26 -12.87
C GLY A 105 -18.11 9.77 -12.77
N ARG A 106 -19.03 10.48 -12.13
CA ARG A 106 -18.97 11.96 -11.93
C ARG A 106 -18.16 12.36 -10.69
N TYR A 107 -18.01 11.44 -9.74
CA TYR A 107 -17.23 11.70 -8.53
C TYR A 107 -15.80 12.15 -8.86
N LYS A 108 -15.36 13.21 -8.19
CA LYS A 108 -14.00 13.77 -8.30
C LYS A 108 -13.35 13.75 -6.92
N PRO A 109 -12.33 12.92 -6.70
CA PRO A 109 -11.56 12.94 -5.46
C PRO A 109 -10.95 14.30 -5.20
N ASN A 110 -10.89 14.71 -3.94
CA ASN A 110 -10.22 15.95 -3.55
C ASN A 110 -8.69 15.77 -3.60
N PRO A 111 -7.95 16.85 -3.87
CA PRO A 111 -6.50 16.84 -3.69
C PRO A 111 -6.11 16.46 -2.27
N VAL A 112 -5.00 15.77 -2.10
CA VAL A 112 -4.50 15.44 -0.76
C VAL A 112 -3.78 16.64 -0.15
N ARG A 113 -3.93 16.83 1.16
CA ARG A 113 -3.19 17.84 1.90
C ARG A 113 -1.79 17.32 2.24
N ARG A 114 -0.74 17.96 1.74
CA ARG A 114 0.65 17.59 2.04
C ARG A 114 1.02 17.95 3.48
N VAL A 115 1.64 16.99 4.15
CA VAL A 115 2.26 17.16 5.46
C VAL A 115 3.68 16.64 5.38
N GLU A 116 4.65 17.40 5.86
CA GLU A 116 6.05 17.00 5.93
C GLU A 116 6.36 16.49 7.33
N ILE A 117 6.84 15.25 7.43
CA ILE A 117 7.27 14.63 8.69
C ILE A 117 8.80 14.51 8.65
N PRO A 118 9.52 15.01 9.65
CA PRO A 118 10.98 14.87 9.72
C PRO A 118 11.38 13.39 9.69
N LYS A 119 12.38 13.04 8.90
CA LYS A 119 13.09 11.77 8.98
C LYS A 119 14.17 11.83 10.07
N GLU A 120 14.77 10.69 10.39
CA GLU A 120 15.89 10.61 11.34
C GLU A 120 17.11 11.39 10.84
N THR A 121 17.33 11.39 9.51
CA THR A 121 18.39 12.19 8.89
C THR A 121 18.03 13.66 8.96
N LYS A 122 18.85 14.45 9.63
CA LYS A 122 18.65 15.88 9.83
C LYS A 122 18.52 16.61 8.48
N GLY A 123 17.39 17.29 8.30
CA GLY A 123 17.08 18.06 7.07
C GLY A 123 16.30 17.29 6.02
N GLU A 124 16.04 15.99 6.21
CA GLU A 124 15.16 15.22 5.33
C GLU A 124 13.74 15.13 5.89
N PHE A 125 12.76 15.14 4.97
CA PHE A 125 11.34 15.05 5.29
C PHE A 125 10.67 13.97 4.48
N ARG A 126 9.76 13.20 5.12
CA ARG A 126 8.82 12.34 4.44
C ARG A 126 7.57 13.15 4.09
N LYS A 127 7.17 13.12 2.84
CA LYS A 127 5.99 13.83 2.34
C LYS A 127 4.76 12.92 2.44
N LEU A 128 3.86 13.19 3.40
CA LEU A 128 2.57 12.49 3.48
C LEU A 128 1.46 13.29 2.80
N GLY A 129 0.57 12.58 2.12
CA GLY A 129 -0.66 13.14 1.59
C GLY A 129 -1.84 12.72 2.47
N VAL A 130 -2.54 13.67 3.06
CA VAL A 130 -3.72 13.42 3.90
C VAL A 130 -4.98 13.63 3.04
N PRO A 131 -5.68 12.56 2.62
CA PRO A 131 -6.95 12.66 1.89
C PRO A 131 -8.05 13.22 2.80
N THR A 132 -9.14 13.71 2.21
CA THR A 132 -10.35 14.04 2.97
C THR A 132 -10.91 12.79 3.67
N VAL A 133 -11.71 12.98 4.70
CA VAL A 133 -12.27 11.85 5.45
C VAL A 133 -13.19 11.01 4.58
N VAL A 134 -13.95 11.65 3.69
CA VAL A 134 -14.81 10.98 2.70
C VAL A 134 -13.98 10.17 1.71
N ASP A 135 -12.93 10.75 1.15
CA ASP A 135 -12.02 10.04 0.22
C ASP A 135 -11.37 8.82 0.90
N ARG A 136 -11.01 8.93 2.20
CA ARG A 136 -10.49 7.80 2.97
C ARG A 136 -11.49 6.64 3.07
N VAL A 137 -12.78 6.92 3.26
CA VAL A 137 -13.83 5.87 3.29
C VAL A 137 -13.93 5.17 1.95
N ILE A 138 -13.93 5.93 0.85
CA ILE A 138 -14.03 5.34 -0.50
C ILE A 138 -12.77 4.53 -0.81
N GLN A 139 -11.57 5.06 -0.54
CA GLN A 139 -10.31 4.34 -0.71
C GLN A 139 -10.24 3.07 0.14
N GLN A 140 -10.71 3.14 1.39
CA GLN A 140 -10.80 1.99 2.28
C GLN A 140 -11.77 0.94 1.75
N ALA A 141 -12.93 1.34 1.24
CA ALA A 141 -13.91 0.44 0.64
C ALA A 141 -13.36 -0.26 -0.62
N ILE A 142 -12.58 0.46 -1.45
CA ILE A 142 -11.85 -0.12 -2.58
C ILE A 142 -10.81 -1.13 -2.09
N ALA A 143 -9.97 -0.74 -1.13
CA ALA A 143 -8.91 -1.59 -0.62
C ALA A 143 -9.45 -2.91 -0.01
N GLN A 144 -10.59 -2.87 0.68
CA GLN A 144 -11.23 -4.06 1.27
C GLN A 144 -11.63 -5.10 0.22
N GLU A 145 -12.18 -4.67 -0.91
CA GLU A 145 -12.62 -5.59 -1.96
C GLU A 145 -11.47 -6.02 -2.89
N LEU A 146 -10.45 -5.17 -3.08
CA LEU A 146 -9.30 -5.51 -3.92
C LEU A 146 -8.27 -6.40 -3.20
N SER A 147 -8.08 -6.20 -1.90
CA SER A 147 -7.03 -6.93 -1.15
C SER A 147 -7.16 -8.45 -1.26
N PRO A 148 -8.33 -9.08 -1.10
CA PRO A 148 -8.45 -10.53 -1.26
C PRO A 148 -8.07 -11.01 -2.66
N ILE A 149 -8.40 -10.22 -3.70
CA ILE A 149 -8.13 -10.56 -5.10
C ILE A 149 -6.62 -10.58 -5.38
N TYR A 150 -5.89 -9.60 -4.84
CA TYR A 150 -4.45 -9.49 -5.06
C TYR A 150 -3.63 -10.35 -4.09
N GLU A 151 -4.17 -10.64 -2.88
CA GLU A 151 -3.49 -11.48 -1.91
C GLU A 151 -3.17 -12.88 -2.46
N GLU A 152 -4.03 -13.41 -3.33
CA GLU A 152 -3.81 -14.69 -4.02
C GLU A 152 -2.72 -14.62 -5.10
N GLN A 153 -2.35 -13.41 -5.54
CA GLN A 153 -1.37 -13.20 -6.61
C GLN A 153 0.01 -12.75 -6.09
N PHE A 154 0.06 -12.30 -4.83
CA PHE A 154 1.30 -11.80 -4.25
C PHE A 154 2.27 -12.91 -3.90
N SER A 155 3.56 -12.65 -4.15
CA SER A 155 4.65 -13.55 -3.77
C SER A 155 4.62 -13.90 -2.28
N GLU A 156 4.93 -15.16 -1.95
CA GLU A 156 5.15 -15.61 -0.57
C GLU A 156 6.34 -14.92 0.10
N ASN A 157 7.26 -14.34 -0.67
CA ASN A 157 8.43 -13.60 -0.20
C ASN A 157 8.17 -12.11 0.04
N SER A 158 6.91 -11.64 -0.15
CA SER A 158 6.47 -10.28 0.12
C SER A 158 5.71 -10.22 1.45
N PHE A 159 6.09 -9.31 2.36
CA PHE A 159 5.59 -9.25 3.73
C PHE A 159 4.96 -7.91 4.12
N GLY A 160 5.43 -6.78 3.58
CA GLY A 160 4.94 -5.45 3.93
C GLY A 160 3.52 -5.18 3.43
N PHE A 161 2.72 -4.48 4.22
CA PHE A 161 1.36 -4.05 3.89
C PHE A 161 0.39 -5.20 3.55
N ARG A 162 0.63 -6.39 4.05
CA ARG A 162 -0.18 -7.59 3.82
C ARG A 162 -0.83 -8.09 5.10
N PRO A 163 -2.07 -8.63 5.03
CA PRO A 163 -2.74 -9.20 6.19
C PRO A 163 -1.98 -10.42 6.71
N LYS A 164 -1.94 -10.56 8.05
CA LYS A 164 -1.31 -11.70 8.74
C LYS A 164 0.20 -11.89 8.46
N ARG A 165 0.86 -10.88 7.88
CA ARG A 165 2.31 -10.86 7.64
C ARG A 165 2.91 -9.62 8.27
N GLY A 166 4.08 -9.76 8.88
CA GLY A 166 4.75 -8.67 9.57
C GLY A 166 6.26 -8.67 9.37
N ALA A 167 6.91 -7.64 9.91
CA ALA A 167 8.36 -7.50 9.83
C ALA A 167 9.11 -8.69 10.44
N HIS A 168 8.59 -9.26 11.54
CA HIS A 168 9.19 -10.44 12.16
C HIS A 168 9.14 -11.67 11.25
N ASP A 169 8.12 -11.82 10.41
CA ASP A 169 8.02 -12.92 9.46
C ASP A 169 9.04 -12.74 8.33
N ALA A 170 9.21 -11.51 7.84
CA ALA A 170 10.27 -11.15 6.90
C ALA A 170 11.66 -11.48 7.46
N LEU A 171 11.94 -11.08 8.71
CA LEU A 171 13.22 -11.38 9.38
C LEU A 171 13.46 -12.88 9.56
N ARG A 172 12.45 -13.65 9.95
CA ARG A 172 12.56 -15.12 10.03
C ARG A 172 12.91 -15.74 8.67
N GLN A 173 12.32 -15.22 7.60
CA GLN A 173 12.62 -15.67 6.24
C GLN A 173 14.06 -15.28 5.83
N CYS A 174 14.53 -14.06 6.18
CA CYS A 174 15.92 -13.66 5.99
C CYS A 174 16.87 -14.61 6.72
N GLN A 175 16.63 -14.86 8.01
CA GLN A 175 17.43 -15.79 8.82
C GLN A 175 17.48 -17.20 8.22
N LYS A 176 16.33 -17.71 7.74
CA LYS A 176 16.26 -19.01 7.07
C LYS A 176 17.15 -19.03 5.82
N ASN A 177 17.09 -17.99 4.98
CA ASN A 177 17.91 -17.90 3.77
C ASN A 177 19.42 -17.93 4.10
N VAL A 178 19.83 -17.20 5.14
CA VAL A 178 21.24 -17.18 5.61
C VAL A 178 21.65 -18.56 6.14
N ASN A 179 20.82 -19.21 6.94
CA ASN A 179 21.08 -20.57 7.46
C ASN A 179 21.17 -21.64 6.34
N ASP A 180 20.45 -21.44 5.24
CA ASP A 180 20.52 -22.27 4.03
C ASP A 180 21.78 -22.00 3.19
N GLY A 181 22.70 -21.15 3.65
CA GLY A 181 23.99 -20.85 3.02
C GLY A 181 23.95 -19.70 2.00
N TYR A 182 22.88 -18.90 1.96
CA TYR A 182 22.78 -17.71 1.12
C TYR A 182 23.27 -16.47 1.91
N VAL A 183 24.57 -16.34 2.08
CA VAL A 183 25.21 -15.38 2.99
C VAL A 183 25.57 -14.05 2.35
N TYR A 184 25.47 -13.94 1.04
CA TYR A 184 25.67 -12.68 0.31
C TYR A 184 24.33 -12.04 0.02
N VAL A 185 24.17 -10.78 0.41
CA VAL A 185 22.91 -10.06 0.28
C VAL A 185 23.09 -8.85 -0.63
N VAL A 186 22.22 -8.75 -1.62
CA VAL A 186 22.04 -7.51 -2.40
C VAL A 186 20.86 -6.78 -1.75
N ASP A 187 21.15 -5.63 -1.18
CA ASP A 187 20.17 -4.73 -0.57
C ASP A 187 19.72 -3.73 -1.63
N MET A 188 18.45 -3.75 -1.96
CA MET A 188 17.88 -2.91 -3.01
C MET A 188 16.85 -1.96 -2.39
N ASP A 189 17.15 -0.67 -2.46
CA ASP A 189 16.26 0.43 -2.10
C ASP A 189 15.72 1.11 -3.36
N LEU A 190 14.42 1.31 -3.41
CA LEU A 190 13.75 2.00 -4.51
C LEU A 190 13.62 3.49 -4.17
N GLU A 191 14.52 4.31 -4.72
CA GLU A 191 14.56 5.74 -4.41
C GLU A 191 13.20 6.41 -4.66
N LYS A 192 12.60 6.92 -3.58
CA LYS A 192 11.32 7.66 -3.60
C LYS A 192 10.22 6.92 -4.38
N PHE A 193 10.11 5.60 -4.19
CA PHE A 193 9.18 4.74 -4.92
C PHE A 193 7.79 5.36 -5.08
N PHE A 194 7.18 5.83 -3.98
CA PHE A 194 5.84 6.43 -4.01
C PHE A 194 5.78 7.73 -4.84
N ASP A 195 6.86 8.49 -4.91
CA ASP A 195 6.91 9.74 -5.69
C ASP A 195 7.20 9.49 -7.18
N THR A 196 7.73 8.29 -7.55
CA THR A 196 8.23 8.00 -8.89
C THR A 196 7.42 6.94 -9.65
N VAL A 197 6.43 6.29 -9.02
CA VAL A 197 5.59 5.28 -9.67
C VAL A 197 4.96 5.82 -10.95
N CYS A 198 5.16 5.11 -12.06
CA CYS A 198 4.49 5.40 -13.32
C CYS A 198 3.01 5.01 -13.22
N GLN A 199 2.12 6.01 -13.13
CA GLN A 199 0.68 5.82 -12.96
C GLN A 199 0.07 5.01 -14.10
N SER A 200 0.45 5.27 -15.35
CA SER A 200 -0.07 4.53 -16.51
C SER A 200 0.31 3.05 -16.44
N LYS A 201 1.53 2.74 -15.99
CA LYS A 201 1.97 1.34 -15.80
C LYS A 201 1.22 0.66 -14.66
N LEU A 202 0.99 1.36 -13.56
CA LEU A 202 0.17 0.86 -12.45
C LEU A 202 -1.26 0.55 -12.91
N ILE A 203 -1.89 1.45 -13.67
CA ILE A 203 -3.23 1.26 -14.23
C ILE A 203 -3.24 0.07 -15.22
N GLU A 204 -2.22 -0.09 -16.04
CA GLU A 204 -2.08 -1.26 -16.92
C GLU A 204 -2.04 -2.57 -16.10
N VAL A 205 -1.20 -2.63 -15.06
CA VAL A 205 -1.08 -3.82 -14.19
C VAL A 205 -2.41 -4.13 -13.50
N LEU A 206 -3.09 -3.12 -12.95
CA LEU A 206 -4.41 -3.27 -12.35
C LEU A 206 -5.44 -3.83 -13.34
N SER A 207 -5.45 -3.34 -14.59
CA SER A 207 -6.40 -3.72 -15.62
C SER A 207 -6.23 -5.16 -16.11
N ARG A 208 -5.10 -5.80 -15.84
CA ARG A 208 -4.91 -7.23 -16.13
C ARG A 208 -5.84 -8.11 -15.27
N THR A 209 -6.08 -7.69 -14.03
CA THR A 209 -6.91 -8.42 -13.05
C THR A 209 -8.32 -7.82 -12.94
N ILE A 210 -8.44 -6.50 -12.82
CA ILE A 210 -9.73 -5.80 -12.65
C ILE A 210 -10.34 -5.51 -14.03
N LYS A 211 -11.52 -6.08 -14.28
CA LYS A 211 -12.26 -5.90 -15.55
C LYS A 211 -13.30 -4.78 -15.46
N ASP A 212 -13.69 -4.36 -14.26
CA ASP A 212 -14.62 -3.23 -14.09
C ASP A 212 -13.89 -1.90 -14.34
N GLY A 213 -14.07 -1.34 -15.53
CA GLY A 213 -13.47 -0.09 -15.95
C GLY A 213 -13.86 1.11 -15.08
N ARG A 214 -15.02 1.04 -14.38
CA ARG A 214 -15.46 2.09 -13.44
C ARG A 214 -14.52 2.17 -12.24
N VAL A 215 -14.07 1.01 -11.72
CA VAL A 215 -13.10 0.94 -10.62
C VAL A 215 -11.73 1.44 -11.06
N ILE A 216 -11.27 1.00 -12.23
CA ILE A 216 -10.00 1.48 -12.81
C ILE A 216 -10.03 3.01 -12.99
N SER A 217 -11.12 3.55 -13.54
CA SER A 217 -11.30 5.00 -13.69
C SER A 217 -11.28 5.73 -12.34
N LEU A 218 -11.93 5.18 -11.32
CA LEU A 218 -11.95 5.76 -9.97
C LEU A 218 -10.55 5.78 -9.33
N ILE A 219 -9.80 4.67 -9.45
CA ILE A 219 -8.41 4.60 -8.96
C ILE A 219 -7.54 5.62 -9.71
N HIS A 220 -7.67 5.71 -11.03
CA HIS A 220 -6.93 6.70 -11.82
C HIS A 220 -7.23 8.15 -11.38
N LYS A 221 -8.50 8.45 -11.06
CA LYS A 221 -8.88 9.76 -10.51
C LYS A 221 -8.20 10.04 -9.16
N TYR A 222 -8.08 9.04 -8.27
CA TYR A 222 -7.35 9.20 -7.01
C TYR A 222 -5.86 9.47 -7.22
N LEU A 223 -5.22 8.81 -8.19
CA LEU A 223 -3.82 9.06 -8.53
C LEU A 223 -3.59 10.48 -9.05
N ASN A 224 -4.56 11.00 -9.82
CA ASN A 224 -4.51 12.34 -10.45
C ASN A 224 -5.19 13.44 -9.64
N ALA A 225 -5.65 13.17 -8.42
CA ALA A 225 -6.37 14.16 -7.61
C ALA A 225 -5.55 15.42 -7.28
N GLY A 226 -4.23 15.31 -7.35
CA GLY A 226 -3.32 16.40 -7.03
C GLY A 226 -3.04 16.50 -5.53
N VAL A 227 -2.18 17.45 -5.20
CA VAL A 227 -1.71 17.73 -3.86
C VAL A 227 -1.84 19.21 -3.56
N ILE A 228 -2.27 19.57 -2.35
CA ILE A 228 -2.15 20.93 -1.82
C ILE A 228 -0.93 20.99 -0.91
N ALA A 229 0.10 21.72 -1.33
CA ALA A 229 1.32 21.97 -0.56
C ALA A 229 1.45 23.46 -0.28
N LYS A 230 1.56 23.84 0.99
CA LYS A 230 1.68 25.27 1.40
C LYS A 230 0.60 26.19 0.80
N GLY A 231 -0.62 25.65 0.65
CA GLY A 231 -1.75 26.39 0.08
C GLY A 231 -1.81 26.45 -1.46
N MET A 232 -0.83 25.86 -2.16
CA MET A 232 -0.79 25.80 -3.62
C MET A 232 -1.15 24.41 -4.13
N PHE A 233 -1.89 24.36 -5.24
CA PHE A 233 -2.23 23.12 -5.92
C PHE A 233 -1.08 22.67 -6.83
N GLU A 234 -0.67 21.40 -6.67
CA GLU A 234 0.30 20.73 -7.52
C GLU A 234 -0.37 19.53 -8.20
N ARG A 235 -0.24 19.41 -9.51
CA ARG A 235 -0.70 18.22 -10.24
C ARG A 235 0.19 17.01 -9.91
N THR A 236 -0.44 15.83 -9.91
CA THR A 236 0.24 14.55 -9.75
C THR A 236 0.11 13.75 -11.04
N GLU A 237 1.09 13.87 -11.93
CA GLU A 237 1.16 13.07 -13.18
C GLU A 237 1.98 11.78 -12.99
N VAL A 238 2.80 11.75 -11.96
CA VAL A 238 3.67 10.64 -11.57
C VAL A 238 3.54 10.43 -10.07
N GLY A 239 3.80 9.21 -9.61
CA GLY A 239 3.72 8.84 -8.21
C GLY A 239 2.32 8.55 -7.72
N MET A 240 2.23 8.14 -6.47
CA MET A 240 0.99 7.97 -5.72
C MET A 240 1.13 8.58 -4.33
N PRO A 241 0.08 9.26 -3.81
CA PRO A 241 0.17 9.88 -2.50
C PRO A 241 0.40 8.86 -1.39
N GLN A 242 1.42 9.08 -0.54
CA GLN A 242 1.58 8.32 0.70
C GLN A 242 0.57 8.80 1.74
N GLY A 243 -0.11 7.88 2.43
CA GLY A 243 -1.00 8.17 3.56
C GLY A 243 -2.48 7.95 3.31
N GLY A 244 -2.90 7.56 2.10
CA GLY A 244 -4.24 7.07 1.83
C GLY A 244 -4.37 5.55 2.08
N PRO A 245 -5.56 5.03 2.46
CA PRO A 245 -5.77 3.60 2.70
C PRO A 245 -5.50 2.69 1.50
N LEU A 246 -5.58 3.22 0.29
CA LEU A 246 -5.41 2.46 -0.95
C LEU A 246 -3.93 2.34 -1.36
N SER A 247 -3.08 3.29 -1.01
CA SER A 247 -1.69 3.38 -1.49
C SER A 247 -0.83 2.15 -1.13
N PRO A 248 -0.93 1.55 0.07
CA PRO A 248 -0.17 0.34 0.40
C PRO A 248 -0.48 -0.86 -0.50
N LEU A 249 -1.76 -1.05 -0.84
CA LEU A 249 -2.16 -2.11 -1.76
C LEU A 249 -1.64 -1.85 -3.17
N LEU A 250 -1.80 -0.63 -3.68
CA LEU A 250 -1.31 -0.26 -5.01
C LEU A 250 0.21 -0.39 -5.13
N SER A 251 0.94 -0.08 -4.06
CA SER A 251 2.38 -0.32 -3.93
C SER A 251 2.71 -1.80 -4.14
N ASN A 252 2.04 -2.68 -3.40
CA ASN A 252 2.27 -4.12 -3.54
C ASN A 252 1.87 -4.66 -4.93
N VAL A 253 0.80 -4.15 -5.53
CA VAL A 253 0.40 -4.53 -6.90
C VAL A 253 1.51 -4.20 -7.91
N MET A 254 2.10 -3.01 -7.81
CA MET A 254 3.19 -2.61 -8.70
C MET A 254 4.47 -3.40 -8.45
N LEU A 255 4.85 -3.59 -7.18
CA LEU A 255 6.07 -4.28 -6.79
C LEU A 255 5.99 -5.81 -6.99
N ASN A 256 4.78 -6.37 -7.10
CA ASN A 256 4.61 -7.77 -7.44
C ASN A 256 5.14 -8.13 -8.84
N GLU A 257 5.25 -7.16 -9.74
CA GLU A 257 5.92 -7.37 -11.04
C GLU A 257 7.43 -7.63 -10.86
N LEU A 258 8.06 -6.94 -9.89
CA LEU A 258 9.44 -7.22 -9.49
C LEU A 258 9.55 -8.59 -8.80
N ASP A 259 8.63 -8.90 -7.88
CA ASP A 259 8.61 -10.19 -7.19
C ASP A 259 8.56 -11.36 -8.17
N LYS A 260 7.64 -11.29 -9.14
CA LYS A 260 7.49 -12.29 -10.21
C LYS A 260 8.75 -12.44 -11.07
N GLU A 261 9.43 -11.35 -11.37
CA GLU A 261 10.67 -11.40 -12.15
C GLU A 261 11.81 -12.02 -11.34
N LEU A 262 11.92 -11.72 -10.05
CA LEU A 262 12.89 -12.35 -9.16
C LEU A 262 12.63 -13.85 -9.02
N GLU A 263 11.38 -14.27 -8.88
CA GLU A 263 10.98 -15.69 -8.85
C GLU A 263 11.28 -16.39 -10.18
N ARG A 264 10.95 -15.76 -11.30
CA ARG A 264 11.23 -16.29 -12.65
C ARG A 264 12.72 -16.55 -12.87
N ARG A 265 13.57 -15.67 -12.30
CA ARG A 265 15.05 -15.84 -12.34
C ARG A 265 15.58 -16.82 -11.29
N GLY A 266 14.74 -17.33 -10.41
CA GLY A 266 15.12 -18.26 -9.34
C GLY A 266 15.89 -17.61 -8.19
N HIS A 267 15.74 -16.28 -8.01
CA HIS A 267 16.37 -15.58 -6.89
C HIS A 267 15.61 -15.85 -5.60
N ARG A 268 16.35 -16.05 -4.51
CA ARG A 268 15.80 -16.01 -3.14
C ARG A 268 15.80 -14.57 -2.68
N PHE A 269 14.65 -14.04 -2.28
CA PHE A 269 14.52 -12.68 -1.83
C PHE A 269 13.51 -12.58 -0.68
N VAL A 270 13.53 -11.45 -0.01
CA VAL A 270 12.55 -11.04 0.99
C VAL A 270 12.25 -9.57 0.71
N ARG A 271 10.99 -9.26 0.45
CA ARG A 271 10.55 -7.88 0.26
C ARG A 271 9.63 -7.44 1.40
N TYR A 272 9.90 -6.26 1.92
CA TYR A 272 9.09 -5.60 2.92
C TYR A 272 8.73 -4.18 2.45
N ALA A 273 7.51 -3.99 1.93
CA ALA A 273 7.11 -2.77 1.21
C ALA A 273 8.04 -2.51 0.02
N ASP A 274 8.75 -1.38 0.00
CA ASP A 274 9.73 -0.98 -1.00
C ASP A 274 11.16 -1.50 -0.73
N ASP A 275 11.45 -1.98 0.48
CA ASP A 275 12.73 -2.61 0.81
C ASP A 275 12.79 -4.05 0.28
N CYS A 276 13.84 -4.42 -0.45
CA CYS A 276 14.02 -5.75 -1.01
C CYS A 276 15.44 -6.26 -0.82
N MET A 277 15.58 -7.42 -0.20
CA MET A 277 16.84 -8.11 0.00
C MET A 277 16.89 -9.37 -0.85
N ILE A 278 17.91 -9.48 -1.73
CA ILE A 278 18.13 -10.65 -2.58
C ILE A 278 19.32 -11.44 -2.02
N PHE A 279 19.13 -12.75 -1.80
CA PHE A 279 20.09 -13.63 -1.15
C PHE A 279 20.82 -14.49 -2.14
N CYS A 280 22.16 -14.51 -2.08
CA CYS A 280 23.05 -15.25 -2.98
C CYS A 280 24.04 -16.14 -2.23
N LYS A 281 24.47 -17.24 -2.85
CA LYS A 281 25.47 -18.15 -2.28
C LYS A 281 26.91 -17.68 -2.43
N SER A 282 27.19 -16.79 -3.38
CA SER A 282 28.54 -16.31 -3.65
C SER A 282 28.53 -14.81 -3.99
N ARG A 283 29.66 -14.15 -3.73
CA ARG A 283 29.88 -12.75 -4.08
C ARG A 283 29.69 -12.51 -5.59
N LYS A 284 30.22 -13.41 -6.41
CA LYS A 284 30.10 -13.33 -7.88
C LYS A 284 28.63 -13.40 -8.35
N SER A 285 27.80 -14.18 -7.65
CA SER A 285 26.36 -14.22 -7.93
C SER A 285 25.70 -12.92 -7.55
N ALA A 286 26.03 -12.37 -6.38
CA ALA A 286 25.47 -11.09 -5.92
C ALA A 286 25.85 -9.91 -6.83
N GLU A 287 27.06 -9.89 -7.36
CA GLU A 287 27.53 -8.84 -8.30
C GLU A 287 26.87 -8.92 -9.69
N ARG A 288 26.21 -10.04 -10.02
CA ARG A 288 25.52 -10.26 -11.30
C ARG A 288 24.01 -10.09 -11.23
N THR A 289 23.47 -10.03 -10.01
CA THR A 289 22.04 -9.80 -9.76
C THR A 289 21.64 -8.35 -10.02
#